data_dfc348437010aa81eb0ae2391d16182e
#
_entry.id   dfc348437010aa81eb0ae2391d16182e
#
_cell.length_a   1.000
_cell.length_b   1.000
_cell.length_c   1.000
_cell.angle_alpha   90.00
_cell.angle_beta   90.00
_cell.angle_gamma   90.00
#
_symmetry.space_group_name_H-M   'P 1'
#
loop_
_entity.id
_entity.type
_entity.pdbx_description
1 polymer ?
#
loop_
_entity_poly.entity_id
_entity_poly.type
_entity_poly.pdbx_seq_one_letter_code
_entity_poly.pdbx_strand_id
1 'polypeptide(L)'
;LPAAGDFVKDQFDHLITRRDFLKVATVAAGAGATACRRLGSAARVTILQASSYDKNLSDLLRQGMKNYRLDVRGKRVVLKPNLVEYHAAHKINTNPLLVAATVDCFRSLGAREVIIADGPGHQRDTEMLLELSGLDEVVRGERARFVDLNTDSIHRVAMATNFTTLQELWLPETILDADLVVSMPKMKTHHWAGVTLSLKNLFGVIPSIRYGWPKNVLHWHGINESIVDIARTVRPGFTIIDGIEGMEGNGPLHGETVNSQVLVMSDNLTAADATAARLMGLNPQLITHLKLMQSLGEPVAERRIQQVGEHLQDHRRQFQVIESFAHLRS
;
A
#
# COMPACT_ATOMS: atom_id res chain seq x y z
N LEU A 1 16.93 -5.23 50.10
CA LEU A 1 15.88 -4.84 49.16
C LEU A 1 15.69 -3.31 49.25
N PRO A 2 16.11 -2.49 48.27
CA PRO A 2 15.70 -1.11 48.17
C PRO A 2 14.51 -0.99 47.23
N ALA A 3 13.65 0.00 47.52
CA ALA A 3 12.36 0.24 46.95
C ALA A 3 12.37 0.68 45.46
N ALA A 4 11.40 0.19 44.72
CA ALA A 4 11.08 0.61 43.39
C ALA A 4 10.42 2.01 43.42
N GLY A 5 11.09 3.03 42.92
CA GLY A 5 10.48 4.35 42.85
C GLY A 5 11.37 5.48 42.35
N ASP A 6 12.12 5.33 41.27
CA ASP A 6 12.81 6.48 40.64
C ASP A 6 13.29 6.18 39.20
N PHE A 7 12.37 5.75 38.32
CA PHE A 7 12.69 5.53 36.90
C PHE A 7 11.62 6.04 35.91
N VAL A 8 10.94 7.12 36.23
CA VAL A 8 9.93 7.71 35.33
C VAL A 8 10.01 9.24 35.36
N LYS A 9 11.12 9.85 34.95
CA LYS A 9 11.11 11.31 34.82
C LYS A 9 11.97 11.93 33.72
N ASP A 10 12.58 11.16 32.82
CA ASP A 10 13.48 11.76 31.80
C ASP A 10 13.28 11.24 30.37
N GLN A 11 12.03 11.15 29.88
CA GLN A 11 11.76 10.75 28.48
C GLN A 11 10.63 11.53 27.78
N PHE A 12 10.46 12.81 28.01
CA PHE A 12 9.45 13.61 27.32
C PHE A 12 10.01 14.85 26.66
N ASP A 13 11.02 14.72 25.80
CA ASP A 13 11.46 15.81 24.93
C ASP A 13 11.98 15.32 23.56
N HIS A 14 11.34 14.32 22.94
CA HIS A 14 11.59 13.97 21.56
C HIS A 14 10.32 14.08 20.75
N LEU A 15 10.41 14.73 19.59
CA LEU A 15 9.39 14.77 18.56
C LEU A 15 8.78 13.38 18.38
N ILE A 16 7.47 13.26 18.62
CA ILE A 16 6.73 11.99 18.54
C ILE A 16 6.87 11.42 17.15
N THR A 17 7.64 10.36 17.01
CA THR A 17 7.80 9.63 15.75
C THR A 17 6.53 8.80 15.47
N ARG A 18 6.33 8.37 14.22
CA ARG A 18 5.27 7.41 13.87
C ARG A 18 5.33 6.16 14.76
N ARG A 19 6.53 5.71 15.11
CA ARG A 19 6.81 4.61 16.03
C ARG A 19 6.28 4.88 17.44
N ASP A 20 6.50 6.10 17.95
CA ASP A 20 6.02 6.51 19.27
C ASP A 20 4.51 6.64 19.29
N PHE A 21 3.91 7.16 18.22
CA PHE A 21 2.46 7.22 18.05
C PHE A 21 1.84 5.81 18.03
N LEU A 22 2.43 4.86 17.34
CA LEU A 22 1.96 3.47 17.30
C LEU A 22 2.13 2.74 18.63
N LYS A 23 3.14 3.10 19.43
CA LYS A 23 3.35 2.58 20.79
C LYS A 23 2.40 3.22 21.81
N VAL A 24 2.16 4.54 21.72
CA VAL A 24 1.28 5.29 22.64
C VAL A 24 -0.20 4.98 22.37
N ALA A 25 -0.60 4.61 21.17
CA ALA A 25 -1.96 4.14 20.89
C ALA A 25 -2.37 2.93 21.74
N THR A 26 -1.39 2.23 22.34
CA THR A 26 -1.62 1.10 23.26
C THR A 26 -2.10 1.55 24.64
N VAL A 27 -1.79 2.76 25.07
CA VAL A 27 -2.14 3.28 26.42
C VAL A 27 -3.43 4.10 26.41
N ALA A 28 -3.85 4.63 25.25
CA ALA A 28 -5.00 5.52 25.11
C ALA A 28 -6.33 4.82 24.72
N ALA A 29 -6.41 3.48 24.78
CA ALA A 29 -7.65 2.75 24.55
C ALA A 29 -8.73 3.01 25.63
N GLY A 30 -8.47 3.90 26.60
CA GLY A 30 -9.38 4.29 27.68
C GLY A 30 -9.90 5.73 27.62
N ALA A 31 -9.45 6.57 26.71
CA ALA A 31 -9.95 7.95 26.60
C ALA A 31 -10.21 8.27 25.12
N GLY A 32 -11.48 8.38 24.76
CA GLY A 32 -11.95 8.70 23.43
C GLY A 32 -11.39 10.02 22.89
N ALA A 33 -10.26 9.97 22.23
CA ALA A 33 -9.83 10.95 21.25
C ALA A 33 -10.19 10.41 19.88
N THR A 34 -11.47 10.43 19.54
CA THR A 34 -11.97 10.43 18.17
C THR A 34 -11.26 11.60 17.48
N ALA A 35 -10.21 11.30 16.68
CA ALA A 35 -9.81 12.24 15.67
C ALA A 35 -11.07 12.46 14.82
N CYS A 36 -11.75 13.57 15.02
CA CYS A 36 -12.86 14.03 14.19
C CYS A 36 -12.30 14.26 12.79
N ARG A 37 -12.15 13.18 12.00
CA ARG A 37 -12.14 13.29 10.55
C ARG A 37 -13.48 13.90 10.21
N ARG A 38 -13.46 15.14 9.74
CA ARG A 38 -14.64 15.88 9.31
C ARG A 38 -15.51 14.93 8.48
N LEU A 39 -16.62 14.50 9.05
CA LEU A 39 -17.73 13.90 8.33
C LEU A 39 -18.16 14.94 7.30
N GLY A 40 -17.69 14.86 6.05
CA GLY A 40 -18.15 15.80 5.05
C GLY A 40 -17.28 16.03 3.81
N SER A 41 -15.95 15.85 3.84
CA SER A 41 -15.18 16.02 2.60
C SER A 41 -15.00 14.68 1.87
N ALA A 42 -15.38 14.65 0.59
CA ALA A 42 -15.11 13.50 -0.26
C ALA A 42 -13.59 13.24 -0.35
N ALA A 43 -13.18 11.96 -0.33
CA ALA A 43 -11.79 11.60 -0.55
C ALA A 43 -11.42 11.87 -2.00
N ARG A 44 -10.26 12.50 -2.23
CA ARG A 44 -9.81 12.80 -3.59
C ARG A 44 -9.09 11.61 -4.20
N VAL A 45 -9.43 11.30 -5.45
CA VAL A 45 -8.72 10.28 -6.26
C VAL A 45 -8.42 10.89 -7.62
N THR A 46 -7.15 10.84 -8.02
CA THR A 46 -6.69 11.31 -9.32
C THR A 46 -6.50 10.12 -10.24
N ILE A 47 -7.11 10.17 -11.41
CA ILE A 47 -6.88 9.23 -12.53
C ILE A 47 -6.04 9.96 -13.55
N LEU A 48 -4.93 9.36 -13.99
CA LEU A 48 -4.04 9.88 -15.01
C LEU A 48 -3.96 8.88 -16.14
N GLN A 49 -4.06 9.36 -17.38
CA GLN A 49 -3.76 8.55 -18.55
C GLN A 49 -2.25 8.42 -18.71
N ALA A 50 -1.77 7.20 -18.89
CA ALA A 50 -0.36 6.88 -19.13
C ALA A 50 -0.28 5.70 -20.11
N SER A 51 0.08 5.97 -21.35
CA SER A 51 0.11 4.95 -22.41
C SER A 51 1.28 3.97 -22.30
N SER A 52 2.36 4.38 -21.62
CA SER A 52 3.60 3.62 -21.49
C SER A 52 4.41 4.06 -20.26
N TYR A 53 5.41 3.26 -19.92
CA TYR A 53 6.41 3.62 -18.90
C TYR A 53 7.58 4.36 -19.57
N ASP A 54 7.39 5.62 -19.85
CA ASP A 54 8.37 6.44 -20.57
C ASP A 54 8.91 7.60 -19.71
N LYS A 55 9.79 8.41 -20.29
CA LYS A 55 10.44 9.55 -19.64
C LYS A 55 9.48 10.64 -19.13
N ASN A 56 8.22 10.63 -19.56
CA ASN A 56 7.23 11.62 -19.13
C ASN A 56 6.56 11.23 -17.81
N LEU A 57 6.79 10.02 -17.28
CA LEU A 57 6.17 9.54 -16.04
C LEU A 57 6.44 10.46 -14.85
N SER A 58 7.66 10.98 -14.69
CA SER A 58 7.99 11.88 -13.59
C SER A 58 7.17 13.17 -13.65
N ASP A 59 6.98 13.74 -14.84
CA ASP A 59 6.16 14.95 -14.99
C ASP A 59 4.67 14.68 -14.75
N LEU A 60 4.18 13.55 -15.26
CA LEU A 60 2.80 13.12 -15.05
C LEU A 60 2.51 12.90 -13.57
N LEU A 61 3.40 12.21 -12.85
CA LEU A 61 3.29 12.00 -11.41
C LEU A 61 3.32 13.33 -10.64
N ARG A 62 4.25 14.23 -10.97
CA ARG A 62 4.33 15.57 -10.35
C ARG A 62 3.04 16.35 -10.56
N GLN A 63 2.45 16.28 -11.76
CA GLN A 63 1.15 16.89 -12.04
C GLN A 63 0.04 16.31 -11.17
N GLY A 64 -0.07 14.98 -11.06
CA GLY A 64 -1.05 14.32 -10.22
C GLY A 64 -0.86 14.63 -8.73
N MET A 65 0.40 14.67 -8.24
CA MET A 65 0.71 14.96 -6.84
C MET A 65 0.32 16.38 -6.40
N LYS A 66 0.26 17.35 -7.33
CA LYS A 66 -0.22 18.72 -7.02
C LYS A 66 -1.65 18.77 -6.47
N ASN A 67 -2.43 17.74 -6.72
CA ASN A 67 -3.79 17.62 -6.19
C ASN A 67 -3.82 17.31 -4.68
N TYR A 68 -2.67 17.00 -4.07
CA TYR A 68 -2.53 16.58 -2.68
C TYR A 68 -1.56 17.49 -1.92
N ARG A 69 -1.79 17.64 -0.63
CA ARG A 69 -0.88 18.36 0.26
C ARG A 69 0.12 17.37 0.87
N LEU A 70 1.08 16.93 0.06
CA LEU A 70 2.14 16.02 0.50
C LEU A 70 3.26 16.84 1.16
N ASP A 71 3.22 16.92 2.49
CA ASP A 71 4.31 17.53 3.27
C ASP A 71 5.41 16.48 3.49
N VAL A 72 6.41 16.46 2.61
CA VAL A 72 7.52 15.50 2.63
C VAL A 72 8.90 16.14 2.75
N ARG A 73 8.96 17.46 2.81
CA ARG A 73 10.24 18.19 2.93
C ARG A 73 10.98 17.80 4.21
N GLY A 74 12.21 17.33 4.05
CA GLY A 74 13.05 16.86 5.15
C GLY A 74 12.65 15.53 5.75
N LYS A 75 11.66 14.82 5.18
CA LYS A 75 11.10 13.58 5.70
C LYS A 75 11.68 12.34 5.03
N ARG A 76 11.56 11.20 5.72
CA ARG A 76 11.85 9.86 5.22
C ARG A 76 10.59 9.29 4.57
N VAL A 77 10.66 9.00 3.28
CA VAL A 77 9.59 8.39 2.49
C VAL A 77 9.96 6.95 2.18
N VAL A 78 9.05 6.02 2.46
CA VAL A 78 9.20 4.61 2.08
C VAL A 78 8.24 4.31 0.93
N LEU A 79 8.78 3.96 -0.22
CA LEU A 79 8.05 3.46 -1.37
C LEU A 79 7.91 1.95 -1.26
N LYS A 80 6.70 1.46 -1.18
CA LYS A 80 6.40 0.03 -1.13
C LYS A 80 5.80 -0.42 -2.47
N PRO A 81 6.62 -0.85 -3.44
CA PRO A 81 6.12 -1.45 -4.68
C PRO A 81 5.36 -2.75 -4.39
N ASN A 82 4.84 -3.39 -5.41
CA ASN A 82 4.37 -4.76 -5.35
C ASN A 82 5.45 -5.65 -5.98
N LEU A 83 6.22 -6.30 -5.15
CA LEU A 83 7.27 -7.25 -5.55
C LEU A 83 6.89 -8.62 -4.98
N VAL A 84 6.50 -9.56 -5.84
CA VAL A 84 5.94 -10.85 -5.40
C VAL A 84 6.76 -12.01 -5.91
N GLU A 85 6.88 -12.12 -7.22
CA GLU A 85 7.57 -13.16 -7.94
C GLU A 85 7.93 -12.67 -9.34
N TYR A 86 8.85 -13.35 -10.03
CA TYR A 86 9.17 -13.06 -11.42
C TYR A 86 8.66 -14.16 -12.35
N HIS A 87 8.04 -13.72 -13.44
CA HIS A 87 7.73 -14.57 -14.58
C HIS A 87 7.85 -13.74 -15.86
N ALA A 88 8.58 -14.24 -16.85
CA ALA A 88 8.88 -13.47 -18.06
C ALA A 88 7.62 -13.04 -18.85
N ALA A 89 6.56 -13.87 -18.84
CA ALA A 89 5.32 -13.61 -19.59
C ALA A 89 4.27 -12.84 -18.81
N HIS A 90 4.40 -12.67 -17.48
CA HIS A 90 3.36 -12.09 -16.64
C HIS A 90 3.79 -10.79 -15.98
N LYS A 91 2.95 -9.78 -16.00
CA LYS A 91 3.19 -8.46 -15.36
C LYS A 91 2.80 -8.49 -13.88
N ILE A 92 3.58 -9.23 -13.09
CA ILE A 92 3.28 -9.50 -11.67
C ILE A 92 3.58 -8.29 -10.79
N ASN A 93 4.70 -7.63 -11.02
CA ASN A 93 5.27 -6.61 -10.14
C ASN A 93 4.95 -5.19 -10.63
N THR A 94 5.06 -4.21 -9.72
CA THR A 94 5.09 -2.80 -10.11
C THR A 94 6.25 -2.55 -11.06
N ASN A 95 5.99 -1.80 -12.12
CA ASN A 95 7.04 -1.54 -13.12
C ASN A 95 8.19 -0.72 -12.52
N PRO A 96 9.45 -1.13 -12.72
CA PRO A 96 10.61 -0.43 -12.14
C PRO A 96 10.71 1.03 -12.59
N LEU A 97 10.35 1.36 -13.84
CA LEU A 97 10.38 2.74 -14.33
C LEU A 97 9.37 3.64 -13.60
N LEU A 98 8.22 3.09 -13.17
CA LEU A 98 7.29 3.84 -12.31
C LEU A 98 7.87 4.06 -10.92
N VAL A 99 8.62 3.09 -10.39
CA VAL A 99 9.31 3.24 -9.09
C VAL A 99 10.38 4.33 -9.21
N ALA A 100 11.21 4.30 -10.27
CA ALA A 100 12.24 5.32 -10.53
C ALA A 100 11.62 6.74 -10.62
N ALA A 101 10.58 6.89 -11.44
CA ALA A 101 9.87 8.17 -11.59
C ALA A 101 9.29 8.66 -10.24
N THR A 102 8.84 7.74 -9.38
CA THR A 102 8.32 8.08 -8.07
C THR A 102 9.43 8.51 -7.09
N VAL A 103 10.60 7.86 -7.13
CA VAL A 103 11.79 8.27 -6.37
C VAL A 103 12.17 9.72 -6.73
N ASP A 104 12.30 10.01 -8.04
CA ASP A 104 12.58 11.36 -8.55
C ASP A 104 11.55 12.39 -8.07
N CYS A 105 10.25 12.06 -8.15
CA CYS A 105 9.20 12.96 -7.68
C CYS A 105 9.30 13.29 -6.19
N PHE A 106 9.48 12.31 -5.31
CA PHE A 106 9.58 12.58 -3.87
C PHE A 106 10.85 13.34 -3.50
N ARG A 107 11.96 13.09 -4.19
CA ARG A 107 13.19 13.88 -4.04
C ARG A 107 12.99 15.34 -4.47
N SER A 108 12.33 15.54 -5.60
CA SER A 108 12.02 16.89 -6.10
C SER A 108 11.09 17.68 -5.15
N LEU A 109 10.23 16.98 -4.40
CA LEU A 109 9.41 17.56 -3.35
C LEU A 109 10.19 17.84 -2.05
N GLY A 110 11.49 17.50 -1.99
CA GLY A 110 12.39 17.79 -0.89
C GLY A 110 12.41 16.71 0.20
N ALA A 111 12.02 15.48 -0.09
CA ALA A 111 12.23 14.37 0.84
C ALA A 111 13.72 14.24 1.18
N ARG A 112 14.03 14.04 2.48
CA ARG A 112 15.40 13.82 2.94
C ARG A 112 15.96 12.50 2.49
N GLU A 113 15.11 11.50 2.49
CA GLU A 113 15.44 10.13 2.13
C GLU A 113 14.25 9.46 1.46
N VAL A 114 14.49 8.73 0.38
CA VAL A 114 13.51 7.87 -0.27
C VAL A 114 14.05 6.45 -0.29
N ILE A 115 13.36 5.54 0.40
CA ILE A 115 13.71 4.13 0.53
C ILE A 115 12.70 3.32 -0.28
N ILE A 116 13.18 2.36 -1.05
CA ILE A 116 12.35 1.34 -1.69
C ILE A 116 12.35 0.13 -0.76
N ALA A 117 11.18 -0.38 -0.37
CA ALA A 117 11.10 -1.50 0.56
C ALA A 117 9.92 -2.43 0.23
N ASP A 118 10.18 -3.72 0.21
CA ASP A 118 9.15 -4.76 0.10
C ASP A 118 9.62 -6.05 0.80
N GLY A 119 8.68 -6.92 1.15
CA GLY A 119 8.93 -8.28 1.60
C GLY A 119 8.22 -9.26 0.67
N PRO A 120 8.90 -9.84 -0.34
CA PRO A 120 8.31 -10.81 -1.25
C PRO A 120 7.62 -11.97 -0.53
N GLY A 121 6.50 -12.44 -1.08
CA GLY A 121 5.60 -13.38 -0.37
C GLY A 121 6.01 -14.85 -0.43
N HIS A 122 6.87 -15.25 -1.37
CA HIS A 122 7.36 -16.62 -1.49
C HIS A 122 8.79 -16.76 -1.00
N GLN A 123 9.23 -17.99 -0.73
CA GLN A 123 10.62 -18.32 -0.35
C GLN A 123 11.58 -18.00 -1.52
N ARG A 124 11.62 -16.75 -1.92
CA ARG A 124 12.44 -16.27 -3.01
C ARG A 124 13.69 -15.60 -2.49
N ASP A 125 14.73 -15.77 -3.23
CA ASP A 125 15.91 -14.94 -3.13
C ASP A 125 15.52 -13.53 -3.58
N THR A 126 15.49 -12.59 -2.63
CA THR A 126 15.08 -11.21 -2.90
C THR A 126 16.05 -10.52 -3.86
N GLU A 127 17.35 -10.83 -3.79
CA GLU A 127 18.35 -10.24 -4.68
C GLU A 127 18.12 -10.71 -6.12
N MET A 128 17.92 -12.00 -6.34
CA MET A 128 17.56 -12.53 -7.65
C MET A 128 16.25 -11.93 -8.18
N LEU A 129 15.25 -11.74 -7.31
CA LEU A 129 13.99 -11.14 -7.73
C LEU A 129 14.13 -9.67 -8.12
N LEU A 130 14.97 -8.91 -7.43
CA LEU A 130 15.32 -7.53 -7.79
C LEU A 130 15.95 -7.48 -9.18
N GLU A 131 16.94 -8.34 -9.44
CA GLU A 131 17.63 -8.43 -10.73
C GLU A 131 16.65 -8.80 -11.86
N LEU A 132 15.91 -9.89 -11.71
CA LEU A 132 14.99 -10.37 -12.74
C LEU A 132 13.84 -9.41 -13.02
N SER A 133 13.39 -8.64 -12.03
CA SER A 133 12.35 -7.61 -12.20
C SER A 133 12.88 -6.30 -12.77
N GLY A 134 14.20 -6.11 -12.84
CA GLY A 134 14.85 -4.86 -13.23
C GLY A 134 14.81 -3.76 -12.15
N LEU A 135 14.37 -4.09 -10.94
CA LEU A 135 14.30 -3.11 -9.86
C LEU A 135 15.69 -2.79 -9.28
N ASP A 136 16.65 -3.69 -9.38
CA ASP A 136 18.04 -3.47 -9.00
C ASP A 136 18.73 -2.39 -9.83
N GLU A 137 18.40 -2.28 -11.13
CA GLU A 137 18.88 -1.19 -11.99
C GLU A 137 18.37 0.17 -11.50
N VAL A 138 17.10 0.24 -11.06
CA VAL A 138 16.52 1.44 -10.46
C VAL A 138 17.20 1.78 -9.14
N VAL A 139 17.41 0.79 -8.28
CA VAL A 139 18.09 0.98 -6.98
C VAL A 139 19.49 1.57 -7.19
N ARG A 140 20.26 1.00 -8.16
CA ARG A 140 21.59 1.51 -8.49
C ARG A 140 21.57 2.85 -9.21
N GLY A 141 20.74 2.99 -10.24
CA GLY A 141 20.62 4.19 -11.06
C GLY A 141 20.17 5.41 -10.27
N GLU A 142 19.15 5.24 -9.47
CA GLU A 142 18.62 6.28 -8.57
C GLU A 142 19.46 6.45 -7.30
N ARG A 143 20.49 5.63 -7.06
CA ARG A 143 21.21 5.60 -5.77
C ARG A 143 20.24 5.55 -4.58
N ALA A 144 19.15 4.80 -4.73
CA ALA A 144 18.17 4.57 -3.70
C ALA A 144 18.61 3.37 -2.84
N ARG A 145 18.15 3.34 -1.59
CA ARG A 145 18.31 2.17 -0.75
C ARG A 145 17.14 1.23 -0.97
N PHE A 146 17.40 -0.06 -1.14
CA PHE A 146 16.39 -1.11 -1.02
C PHE A 146 16.49 -1.78 0.37
N VAL A 147 15.34 -2.09 0.98
CA VAL A 147 15.25 -2.85 2.23
C VAL A 147 14.31 -4.03 2.04
N ASP A 148 14.83 -5.24 2.28
CA ASP A 148 14.00 -6.44 2.39
C ASP A 148 13.29 -6.45 3.75
N LEU A 149 11.99 -6.18 3.71
CA LEU A 149 11.14 -6.13 4.92
C LEU A 149 10.95 -7.51 5.57
N ASN A 150 11.31 -8.61 4.91
CA ASN A 150 11.26 -9.94 5.49
C ASN A 150 12.35 -10.17 6.54
N THR A 151 13.48 -9.45 6.41
CA THR A 151 14.70 -9.64 7.23
C THR A 151 15.09 -8.37 8.01
N ASP A 152 14.34 -7.30 7.88
CA ASP A 152 14.54 -6.06 8.65
C ASP A 152 14.33 -6.29 10.15
N SER A 153 14.88 -5.39 10.98
CA SER A 153 14.59 -5.36 12.41
C SER A 153 13.10 -5.20 12.65
N ILE A 154 12.52 -6.02 13.53
CA ILE A 154 11.07 -6.04 13.75
C ILE A 154 10.69 -5.62 15.17
N HIS A 155 9.58 -4.92 15.28
CA HIS A 155 9.06 -4.46 16.56
C HIS A 155 7.57 -4.79 16.69
N ARG A 156 7.19 -5.12 17.93
CA ARG A 156 5.81 -5.40 18.28
C ARG A 156 4.99 -4.12 18.35
N VAL A 157 3.83 -4.10 17.68
CA VAL A 157 2.88 -3.00 17.73
C VAL A 157 1.47 -3.52 18.00
N ALA A 158 0.70 -2.78 18.78
CA ALA A 158 -0.71 -3.07 18.97
C ALA A 158 -1.48 -2.82 17.69
N MET A 159 -2.46 -3.67 17.41
CA MET A 159 -3.33 -3.49 16.25
C MET A 159 -4.31 -2.34 16.46
N ALA A 160 -4.55 -1.57 15.40
CA ALA A 160 -5.50 -0.46 15.42
C ALA A 160 -6.96 -0.93 15.25
N THR A 161 -7.16 -2.16 14.76
CA THR A 161 -8.44 -2.86 14.61
C THR A 161 -8.22 -4.35 14.90
N ASN A 162 -9.28 -5.09 15.10
CA ASN A 162 -9.26 -6.51 15.50
C ASN A 162 -10.25 -7.37 14.72
N PHE A 163 -10.25 -7.22 13.39
CA PHE A 163 -11.08 -8.09 12.54
C PHE A 163 -10.56 -9.53 12.54
N THR A 164 -9.25 -9.69 12.70
CA THR A 164 -8.62 -10.99 12.99
C THR A 164 -8.65 -11.27 14.50
N THR A 165 -8.26 -12.48 14.89
CA THR A 165 -8.06 -12.84 16.32
C THR A 165 -6.68 -12.43 16.85
N LEU A 166 -5.84 -11.81 16.01
CA LEU A 166 -4.52 -11.30 16.40
C LEU A 166 -4.69 -10.07 17.28
N GLN A 167 -3.85 -9.96 18.32
CA GLN A 167 -3.83 -8.81 19.23
C GLN A 167 -2.76 -7.79 18.85
N GLU A 168 -1.76 -8.24 18.11
CA GLU A 168 -0.57 -7.46 17.80
C GLU A 168 0.00 -7.86 16.45
N LEU A 169 0.72 -6.92 15.83
CA LEU A 169 1.56 -7.17 14.67
C LEU A 169 3.03 -6.89 15.00
N TRP A 170 3.90 -7.63 14.34
CA TRP A 170 5.32 -7.31 14.30
C TRP A 170 5.59 -6.63 12.96
N LEU A 171 6.09 -5.40 13.01
CA LEU A 171 6.35 -4.59 11.84
C LEU A 171 7.83 -4.24 11.72
N PRO A 172 8.35 -4.16 10.47
CA PRO A 172 9.72 -3.77 10.21
C PRO A 172 10.03 -2.34 10.69
N GLU A 173 11.23 -2.13 11.20
CA GLU A 173 11.71 -0.83 11.67
C GLU A 173 11.66 0.22 10.57
N THR A 174 12.05 -0.14 9.34
CA THR A 174 11.96 0.76 8.17
C THR A 174 10.55 1.33 7.97
N ILE A 175 9.50 0.54 8.22
CA ILE A 175 8.10 1.00 8.10
C ILE A 175 7.71 1.88 9.30
N LEU A 176 8.17 1.54 10.49
CA LEU A 176 7.84 2.27 11.72
C LEU A 176 8.52 3.65 11.77
N ASP A 177 9.72 3.75 11.24
CA ASP A 177 10.52 4.98 11.20
C ASP A 177 10.21 5.87 9.99
N ALA A 178 9.34 5.43 9.08
CA ALA A 178 8.93 6.23 7.93
C ALA A 178 7.99 7.38 8.35
N ASP A 179 8.27 8.58 7.88
CA ASP A 179 7.33 9.71 7.99
C ASP A 179 6.14 9.54 7.04
N LEU A 180 6.38 8.93 5.87
CA LEU A 180 5.37 8.61 4.88
C LEU A 180 5.64 7.22 4.27
N VAL A 181 4.65 6.35 4.28
CA VAL A 181 4.64 5.11 3.51
C VAL A 181 3.74 5.29 2.30
N VAL A 182 4.26 5.01 1.12
CA VAL A 182 3.56 5.07 -0.17
C VAL A 182 3.34 3.65 -0.68
N SER A 183 2.09 3.21 -0.79
CA SER A 183 1.76 1.93 -1.42
C SER A 183 1.75 2.08 -2.94
N MET A 184 2.50 1.25 -3.64
CA MET A 184 2.58 1.24 -5.10
C MET A 184 2.19 -0.13 -5.66
N PRO A 185 0.90 -0.52 -5.62
CA PRO A 185 0.47 -1.82 -6.10
C PRO A 185 0.45 -1.90 -7.62
N LYS A 186 0.62 -3.11 -8.16
CA LYS A 186 0.16 -3.47 -9.51
C LYS A 186 -1.37 -3.63 -9.49
N MET A 187 -2.09 -3.03 -10.44
CA MET A 187 -3.53 -3.24 -10.62
C MET A 187 -3.78 -4.65 -11.15
N LYS A 188 -4.31 -5.55 -10.30
CA LYS A 188 -4.54 -6.94 -10.70
C LYS A 188 -5.65 -7.62 -9.90
N THR A 189 -6.26 -8.65 -10.51
CA THR A 189 -7.16 -9.59 -9.83
C THR A 189 -6.38 -10.47 -8.84
N HIS A 190 -7.09 -11.17 -7.96
CA HIS A 190 -6.49 -12.04 -6.95
C HIS A 190 -7.44 -13.17 -6.58
N HIS A 191 -6.97 -14.43 -6.69
CA HIS A 191 -7.78 -15.64 -6.50
C HIS A 191 -8.32 -15.86 -5.07
N TRP A 192 -7.84 -15.12 -4.05
CA TRP A 192 -8.35 -15.20 -2.67
C TRP A 192 -8.99 -13.91 -2.15
N ALA A 193 -8.58 -12.76 -2.64
CA ALA A 193 -9.05 -11.47 -2.15
C ALA A 193 -9.86 -10.67 -3.19
N GLY A 194 -10.10 -11.25 -4.38
CA GLY A 194 -10.74 -10.58 -5.50
C GLY A 194 -9.79 -9.66 -6.26
N VAL A 195 -9.10 -8.76 -5.58
CA VAL A 195 -8.15 -7.81 -6.18
C VAL A 195 -6.86 -7.67 -5.36
N THR A 196 -5.76 -7.36 -6.06
CA THR A 196 -4.56 -6.78 -5.47
C THR A 196 -4.53 -5.30 -5.84
N LEU A 197 -4.70 -4.45 -4.86
CA LEU A 197 -4.63 -3.00 -4.96
C LEU A 197 -3.88 -2.46 -3.74
N SER A 198 -4.08 -1.20 -3.37
CA SER A 198 -3.28 -0.52 -2.35
C SER A 198 -3.31 -1.19 -0.98
N LEU A 199 -4.50 -1.60 -0.54
CA LEU A 199 -4.67 -2.22 0.78
C LEU A 199 -4.02 -3.61 0.83
N LYS A 200 -4.30 -4.48 -0.16
CA LYS A 200 -3.72 -5.83 -0.21
C LYS A 200 -2.21 -5.82 -0.42
N ASN A 201 -1.68 -4.81 -1.13
CA ASN A 201 -0.24 -4.64 -1.32
C ASN A 201 0.52 -4.58 0.02
N LEU A 202 -0.11 -4.10 1.09
CA LEU A 202 0.51 -3.98 2.41
C LEU A 202 0.85 -5.33 3.08
N PHE A 203 0.38 -6.46 2.55
CA PHE A 203 0.87 -7.77 2.98
C PHE A 203 2.39 -7.91 2.84
N GLY A 204 3.00 -7.25 1.84
CA GLY A 204 4.46 -7.21 1.68
C GLY A 204 5.19 -6.46 2.81
N VAL A 205 4.49 -5.68 3.63
CA VAL A 205 5.07 -5.05 4.82
C VAL A 205 5.29 -6.06 5.95
N ILE A 206 4.52 -7.15 5.98
CA ILE A 206 4.57 -8.13 7.07
C ILE A 206 5.81 -9.02 6.92
N PRO A 207 6.70 -9.11 7.94
CA PRO A 207 7.96 -9.82 7.82
C PRO A 207 7.78 -11.34 7.83
N SER A 208 8.28 -12.00 6.78
CA SER A 208 8.18 -13.47 6.66
C SER A 208 9.01 -14.20 7.72
N ILE A 209 10.06 -13.60 8.23
CA ILE A 209 10.85 -14.17 9.35
C ILE A 209 9.98 -14.45 10.58
N ARG A 210 8.91 -13.69 10.78
CA ARG A 210 7.96 -13.85 11.89
C ARG A 210 6.72 -14.65 11.51
N TYR A 211 6.20 -14.43 10.29
CA TYR A 211 4.88 -14.93 9.87
C TYR A 211 4.96 -16.07 8.85
N GLY A 212 6.18 -16.52 8.54
CA GLY A 212 6.42 -17.61 7.56
C GLY A 212 6.26 -17.17 6.11
N TRP A 213 6.64 -18.04 5.20
CA TRP A 213 6.42 -17.90 3.77
C TRP A 213 5.31 -18.85 3.34
N PRO A 214 4.31 -18.38 2.58
CA PRO A 214 4.00 -17.00 2.15
C PRO A 214 3.12 -16.22 3.15
N LYS A 215 3.47 -16.13 4.41
CA LYS A 215 2.73 -15.42 5.47
C LYS A 215 1.39 -16.12 5.81
N ASN A 216 1.44 -17.44 5.88
CA ASN A 216 0.26 -18.31 6.06
C ASN A 216 -0.58 -17.98 7.29
N VAL A 217 0.05 -17.56 8.39
CA VAL A 217 -0.66 -17.18 9.62
C VAL A 217 -1.75 -16.14 9.33
N LEU A 218 -1.45 -15.13 8.49
CA LEU A 218 -2.42 -14.09 8.13
C LEU A 218 -3.54 -14.61 7.23
N HIS A 219 -3.25 -15.58 6.37
CA HIS A 219 -4.26 -16.22 5.54
C HIS A 219 -5.23 -17.07 6.38
N TRP A 220 -4.73 -17.77 7.41
CA TRP A 220 -5.55 -18.60 8.31
C TRP A 220 -6.45 -17.78 9.23
N HIS A 221 -6.04 -16.55 9.59
CA HIS A 221 -6.87 -15.62 10.37
C HIS A 221 -7.88 -14.83 9.52
N GLY A 222 -8.01 -15.16 8.24
CA GLY A 222 -8.86 -14.46 7.28
C GLY A 222 -8.07 -13.43 6.48
N ILE A 223 -7.99 -13.63 5.15
CA ILE A 223 -7.19 -12.76 4.29
C ILE A 223 -7.76 -11.33 4.22
N ASN A 224 -9.08 -11.18 4.15
CA ASN A 224 -9.73 -9.88 4.04
C ASN A 224 -9.65 -9.09 5.35
N GLU A 225 -9.84 -9.77 6.47
CA GLU A 225 -9.69 -9.25 7.83
C GLU A 225 -8.25 -8.80 8.07
N SER A 226 -7.27 -9.62 7.68
CA SER A 226 -5.85 -9.30 7.78
C SER A 226 -5.48 -8.08 6.92
N ILE A 227 -6.04 -7.92 5.70
CA ILE A 227 -5.83 -6.74 4.85
C ILE A 227 -6.24 -5.48 5.61
N VAL A 228 -7.40 -5.49 6.26
CA VAL A 228 -7.92 -4.33 6.99
C VAL A 228 -7.06 -4.02 8.21
N ASP A 229 -6.78 -5.03 9.02
CA ASP A 229 -6.00 -4.87 10.26
C ASP A 229 -4.58 -4.36 9.98
N ILE A 230 -3.91 -4.88 8.93
CA ILE A 230 -2.61 -4.40 8.49
C ILE A 230 -2.71 -2.94 8.02
N ALA A 231 -3.66 -2.62 7.14
CA ALA A 231 -3.80 -1.27 6.59
C ALA A 231 -4.09 -0.23 7.67
N ARG A 232 -4.93 -0.58 8.65
CA ARG A 232 -5.28 0.30 9.77
C ARG A 232 -4.12 0.49 10.75
N THR A 233 -3.27 -0.53 10.89
CA THR A 233 -2.10 -0.48 11.79
C THR A 233 -0.92 0.24 11.12
N VAL A 234 -0.60 -0.08 9.86
CA VAL A 234 0.50 0.55 9.11
C VAL A 234 0.20 2.01 8.75
N ARG A 235 -1.04 2.36 8.41
CA ARG A 235 -1.50 3.71 8.06
C ARG A 235 -0.65 4.37 6.97
N PRO A 236 -0.51 3.78 5.78
CA PRO A 236 0.17 4.46 4.68
C PRO A 236 -0.55 5.78 4.36
N GLY A 237 0.22 6.80 3.99
CA GLY A 237 -0.34 8.13 3.76
C GLY A 237 -0.59 8.47 2.30
N PHE A 238 -0.12 7.63 1.36
CA PHE A 238 -0.34 7.84 -0.07
C PHE A 238 -0.31 6.54 -0.85
N THR A 239 -0.93 6.53 -2.03
CA THR A 239 -0.85 5.42 -2.97
C THR A 239 -0.75 5.88 -4.41
N ILE A 240 -0.04 5.07 -5.21
CA ILE A 240 0.10 5.18 -6.67
C ILE A 240 -0.14 3.79 -7.24
N ILE A 241 -1.32 3.52 -7.79
CA ILE A 241 -1.67 2.23 -8.37
C ILE A 241 -1.16 2.18 -9.81
N ASP A 242 -0.32 1.21 -10.10
CA ASP A 242 0.19 0.92 -11.44
C ASP A 242 -0.84 0.12 -12.24
N GLY A 243 -1.62 0.82 -13.04
CA GLY A 243 -2.60 0.28 -13.98
C GLY A 243 -2.24 0.55 -15.44
N ILE A 244 -0.99 0.94 -15.76
CA ILE A 244 -0.55 1.07 -17.15
C ILE A 244 -0.66 -0.30 -17.81
N GLU A 245 0.03 -1.30 -17.27
CA GLU A 245 -0.15 -2.72 -17.58
C GLU A 245 -0.64 -3.42 -16.32
N GLY A 246 -1.88 -3.86 -16.31
CA GLY A 246 -2.49 -4.62 -15.21
C GLY A 246 -2.47 -6.13 -15.46
N MET A 247 -3.10 -6.89 -14.56
CA MET A 247 -3.26 -8.34 -14.70
C MET A 247 -4.69 -8.74 -14.38
N GLU A 248 -5.27 -9.60 -15.20
CA GLU A 248 -6.62 -10.14 -15.03
C GLU A 248 -6.64 -11.67 -14.89
N GLY A 249 -7.77 -12.26 -14.54
CA GLY A 249 -7.96 -13.71 -14.44
C GLY A 249 -7.41 -14.29 -13.14
N ASN A 250 -6.56 -15.32 -13.24
CA ASN A 250 -6.02 -16.05 -12.09
C ASN A 250 -4.80 -15.36 -11.45
N GLY A 251 -4.96 -14.05 -11.12
CA GLY A 251 -3.94 -13.35 -10.33
C GLY A 251 -3.79 -13.92 -8.92
N PRO A 252 -2.72 -13.61 -8.21
CA PRO A 252 -1.76 -12.53 -8.49
C PRO A 252 -0.56 -12.93 -9.35
N LEU A 253 -0.43 -14.20 -9.79
CA LEU A 253 0.78 -14.73 -10.43
C LEU A 253 0.54 -15.23 -11.87
N HIS A 254 -0.61 -15.82 -12.14
CA HIS A 254 -0.91 -16.56 -13.38
C HIS A 254 -2.02 -15.90 -14.20
N GLY A 255 -2.16 -14.58 -14.10
CA GLY A 255 -3.14 -13.84 -14.89
C GLY A 255 -2.54 -13.33 -16.20
N GLU A 256 -3.44 -12.87 -17.09
CA GLU A 256 -3.08 -12.27 -18.36
C GLU A 256 -2.88 -10.75 -18.24
N THR A 257 -2.07 -10.17 -19.13
CA THR A 257 -1.80 -8.73 -19.12
C THR A 257 -2.97 -7.95 -19.70
N VAL A 258 -3.37 -6.88 -19.02
CA VAL A 258 -4.38 -5.91 -19.50
C VAL A 258 -3.76 -4.53 -19.60
N ASN A 259 -3.78 -3.94 -20.79
CA ASN A 259 -3.32 -2.57 -21.03
C ASN A 259 -4.44 -1.58 -20.65
N SER A 260 -4.48 -1.15 -19.40
CA SER A 260 -5.48 -0.19 -18.93
C SER A 260 -5.03 1.26 -19.07
N GLN A 261 -3.72 1.50 -19.24
CA GLN A 261 -3.12 2.80 -19.56
C GLN A 261 -3.47 3.89 -18.55
N VAL A 262 -3.61 3.53 -17.26
CA VAL A 262 -3.95 4.47 -16.20
C VAL A 262 -3.03 4.33 -14.99
N LEU A 263 -2.85 5.47 -14.30
CA LEU A 263 -2.36 5.51 -12.93
C LEU A 263 -3.46 6.06 -12.03
N VAL A 264 -3.60 5.50 -10.83
CA VAL A 264 -4.57 6.00 -9.84
C VAL A 264 -3.82 6.43 -8.59
N MET A 265 -4.05 7.67 -8.14
CA MET A 265 -3.36 8.26 -7.00
C MET A 265 -4.34 8.76 -5.96
N SER A 266 -4.01 8.61 -4.67
CA SER A 266 -4.81 9.14 -3.57
C SER A 266 -4.02 9.19 -2.26
N ASP A 267 -4.40 10.10 -1.38
CA ASP A 267 -4.03 10.10 0.04
C ASP A 267 -5.00 9.25 0.90
N ASN A 268 -5.98 8.60 0.26
CA ASN A 268 -6.88 7.64 0.88
C ASN A 268 -6.88 6.33 0.07
N LEU A 269 -6.25 5.29 0.61
CA LEU A 269 -6.08 4.02 -0.07
C LEU A 269 -7.41 3.31 -0.38
N THR A 270 -8.40 3.42 0.50
CA THR A 270 -9.71 2.80 0.29
C THR A 270 -10.44 3.44 -0.89
N ALA A 271 -10.38 4.77 -1.00
CA ALA A 271 -10.96 5.50 -2.14
C ALA A 271 -10.26 5.14 -3.45
N ALA A 272 -8.92 5.05 -3.43
CA ALA A 272 -8.13 4.63 -4.59
C ALA A 272 -8.50 3.21 -5.03
N ASP A 273 -8.57 2.26 -4.10
CA ASP A 273 -8.92 0.87 -4.39
C ASP A 273 -10.36 0.74 -4.91
N ALA A 274 -11.31 1.49 -4.35
CA ALA A 274 -12.69 1.53 -4.83
C ALA A 274 -12.79 2.11 -6.25
N THR A 275 -11.99 3.12 -6.58
CA THR A 275 -11.93 3.70 -7.92
C THR A 275 -11.25 2.74 -8.90
N ALA A 276 -10.13 2.14 -8.52
CA ALA A 276 -9.44 1.16 -9.35
C ALA A 276 -10.30 -0.08 -9.62
N ALA A 277 -11.05 -0.58 -8.61
CA ALA A 277 -12.00 -1.67 -8.81
C ALA A 277 -13.07 -1.32 -9.86
N ARG A 278 -13.61 -0.10 -9.86
CA ARG A 278 -14.54 0.37 -10.90
C ARG A 278 -13.87 0.45 -12.28
N LEU A 279 -12.63 0.93 -12.35
CA LEU A 279 -11.85 0.93 -13.59
C LEU A 279 -11.66 -0.50 -14.14
N MET A 280 -11.51 -1.49 -13.24
CA MET A 280 -11.44 -2.91 -13.58
C MET A 280 -12.81 -3.51 -13.95
N GLY A 281 -13.91 -2.74 -13.91
CA GLY A 281 -15.26 -3.23 -14.17
C GLY A 281 -15.88 -4.02 -13.02
N LEU A 282 -15.34 -3.89 -11.81
CA LEU A 282 -15.79 -4.60 -10.61
C LEU A 282 -16.57 -3.65 -9.68
N ASN A 283 -17.51 -4.22 -8.92
CA ASN A 283 -18.25 -3.49 -7.89
C ASN A 283 -17.48 -3.48 -6.58
N PRO A 284 -16.90 -2.35 -6.15
CA PRO A 284 -16.10 -2.28 -4.93
C PRO A 284 -16.89 -2.59 -3.66
N GLN A 285 -18.23 -2.46 -3.69
CA GLN A 285 -19.07 -2.78 -2.55
C GLN A 285 -19.25 -4.29 -2.32
N LEU A 286 -18.86 -5.12 -3.30
CA LEU A 286 -18.87 -6.58 -3.18
C LEU A 286 -17.51 -7.15 -2.79
N ILE A 287 -16.44 -6.36 -2.86
CA ILE A 287 -15.09 -6.77 -2.45
C ILE A 287 -15.02 -6.75 -0.91
N THR A 288 -14.79 -7.90 -0.29
CA THR A 288 -14.93 -8.10 1.15
C THR A 288 -14.10 -7.14 2.00
N HIS A 289 -12.80 -6.97 1.73
CA HIS A 289 -11.98 -6.05 2.52
C HIS A 289 -12.38 -4.58 2.32
N LEU A 290 -12.93 -4.18 1.16
CA LEU A 290 -13.48 -2.83 0.96
C LEU A 290 -14.79 -2.64 1.73
N LYS A 291 -15.64 -3.67 1.83
CA LYS A 291 -16.83 -3.64 2.71
C LYS A 291 -16.45 -3.46 4.16
N LEU A 292 -15.42 -4.16 4.63
CA LEU A 292 -14.92 -4.02 5.99
C LEU A 292 -14.36 -2.61 6.23
N MET A 293 -13.61 -2.05 5.28
CA MET A 293 -13.15 -0.64 5.36
C MET A 293 -14.33 0.34 5.37
N GLN A 294 -15.38 0.08 4.57
CA GLN A 294 -16.60 0.88 4.56
C GLN A 294 -17.31 0.87 5.92
N SER A 295 -17.35 -0.26 6.63
CA SER A 295 -17.94 -0.35 7.97
C SER A 295 -17.19 0.49 9.01
N LEU A 296 -15.91 0.78 8.78
CA LEU A 296 -15.08 1.71 9.55
C LEU A 296 -15.27 3.18 9.12
N GLY A 297 -16.20 3.45 8.20
CA GLY A 297 -16.47 4.81 7.72
C GLY A 297 -15.55 5.25 6.57
N GLU A 298 -14.75 4.37 5.97
CA GLU A 298 -13.90 4.73 4.83
C GLU A 298 -14.72 4.89 3.52
N PRO A 299 -14.25 5.71 2.57
CA PRO A 299 -15.01 6.06 1.37
C PRO A 299 -14.89 4.97 0.29
N VAL A 300 -15.92 4.13 0.19
CA VAL A 300 -16.06 3.16 -0.92
C VAL A 300 -17.11 3.61 -1.93
N ALA A 301 -18.22 4.19 -1.45
CA ALA A 301 -19.29 4.67 -2.33
C ALA A 301 -18.82 5.87 -3.18
N GLU A 302 -19.19 5.90 -4.45
CA GLU A 302 -18.77 6.91 -5.43
C GLU A 302 -19.05 8.34 -4.96
N ARG A 303 -20.24 8.59 -4.39
CA ARG A 303 -20.62 9.91 -3.84
C ARG A 303 -19.69 10.44 -2.73
N ARG A 304 -18.84 9.58 -2.18
CA ARG A 304 -17.83 9.94 -1.16
C ARG A 304 -16.43 10.12 -1.74
N ILE A 305 -16.30 10.04 -3.06
CA ILE A 305 -15.03 10.12 -3.77
C ILE A 305 -15.10 11.29 -4.76
N GLN A 306 -14.20 12.26 -4.61
CA GLN A 306 -13.99 13.32 -5.56
C GLN A 306 -12.96 12.84 -6.59
N GLN A 307 -13.42 12.52 -7.78
CA GLN A 307 -12.55 12.16 -8.90
C GLN A 307 -11.95 13.41 -9.53
N VAL A 308 -10.66 13.35 -9.89
CA VAL A 308 -9.89 14.41 -10.56
C VAL A 308 -9.09 13.77 -11.70
N GLY A 309 -8.81 14.54 -12.75
CA GLY A 309 -8.12 14.05 -13.94
C GLY A 309 -9.07 13.38 -14.93
N GLU A 310 -8.67 12.24 -15.46
CA GLU A 310 -9.41 11.51 -16.50
C GLU A 310 -10.74 10.97 -15.98
N HIS A 311 -11.74 10.89 -16.86
CA HIS A 311 -13.03 10.32 -16.52
C HIS A 311 -12.95 8.78 -16.40
N LEU A 312 -13.44 8.23 -15.30
CA LEU A 312 -13.41 6.79 -15.03
C LEU A 312 -14.02 5.96 -16.18
N GLN A 313 -15.12 6.42 -16.76
CA GLN A 313 -15.85 5.67 -17.78
C GLN A 313 -15.04 5.50 -19.08
N ASP A 314 -14.17 6.47 -19.41
CA ASP A 314 -13.35 6.43 -20.63
C ASP A 314 -12.24 5.39 -20.55
N HIS A 315 -11.82 5.06 -19.31
CA HIS A 315 -10.73 4.13 -19.02
C HIS A 315 -11.18 2.81 -18.42
N ARG A 316 -12.49 2.62 -18.21
CA ARG A 316 -13.04 1.38 -17.67
C ARG A 316 -12.76 0.20 -18.59
N ARG A 317 -12.27 -0.90 -18.01
CA ARG A 317 -12.05 -2.19 -18.66
C ARG A 317 -12.80 -3.28 -17.91
N GLN A 318 -13.24 -4.32 -18.61
CA GLN A 318 -13.90 -5.47 -18.00
C GLN A 318 -12.84 -6.55 -17.73
N PHE A 319 -12.17 -6.46 -16.59
CA PHE A 319 -11.18 -7.46 -16.19
C PHE A 319 -11.82 -8.83 -16.03
N GLN A 320 -11.15 -9.85 -16.55
CA GLN A 320 -11.53 -11.23 -16.28
C GLN A 320 -11.26 -11.55 -14.81
N VAL A 321 -12.18 -12.29 -14.19
CA VAL A 321 -12.02 -12.82 -12.83
C VAL A 321 -12.27 -14.33 -12.89
N ILE A 322 -11.71 -15.08 -11.95
CA ILE A 322 -12.03 -16.51 -11.81
C ILE A 322 -13.49 -16.69 -11.40
N GLU A 323 -14.07 -17.85 -11.64
CA GLU A 323 -15.48 -18.15 -11.43
C GLU A 323 -15.98 -17.81 -10.02
N SER A 324 -15.19 -18.13 -8.98
CA SER A 324 -15.53 -17.82 -7.59
C SER A 324 -15.71 -16.31 -7.30
N PHE A 325 -15.20 -15.45 -8.16
CA PHE A 325 -15.31 -13.99 -8.07
C PHE A 325 -16.20 -13.36 -9.17
N ALA A 326 -16.92 -14.17 -9.96
CA ALA A 326 -17.83 -13.67 -11.00
C ALA A 326 -18.87 -12.68 -10.43
N HIS A 327 -19.30 -12.89 -9.20
CA HIS A 327 -20.23 -12.04 -8.47
C HIS A 327 -19.74 -10.60 -8.27
N LEU A 328 -18.43 -10.33 -8.36
CA LEU A 328 -17.89 -8.99 -8.20
C LEU A 328 -18.27 -8.03 -9.35
N ARG A 329 -18.84 -8.54 -10.45
CA ARG A 329 -19.28 -7.76 -11.60
C ARG A 329 -20.71 -7.28 -11.52
N SER A 330 -21.50 -7.76 -10.58
CA SER A 330 -22.93 -7.48 -10.44
C SER A 330 -23.24 -6.26 -9.56
#